data_778e7a4e5632ced9134a522f01206ea5
#
_entry.id   778e7a4e5632ced9134a522f01206ea5
#
_cell.length_a   1.000
_cell.length_b   1.000
_cell.length_c   1.000
_cell.angle_alpha   90.00
_cell.angle_beta   90.00
_cell.angle_gamma   90.00
#
_symmetry.space_group_name_H-M   'P 1'
#
loop_
_entity.id
_entity.type
_entity.pdbx_description
1 polymer ?
#
loop_
_entity_poly.entity_id
_entity_poly.type
_entity_poly.pdbx_seq_one_letter_code
_entity_poly.pdbx_strand_id
1 'polypeptide(L)'
;LSLKTNLVCAGTAQRRLERKRLACIQTGDESQSSKRGRLRSSQTSPLRFARALQIYAVALIALFLFASCSRTNTAPGSPGPTRDVTDEAGRRLRLPEKIERIVSLAPNLTEIVYAVGAGDQLVGNTEYCDYPAAAKSVAKIGDTMHPSVERIIALKPQIVLVSTASQLEAFTKQLDQQNITVYVTNPQSLEDVFRSIQTLGELFGHHDSTATMVADLRKRAAAVEAATKVLKPVKVFYQVSDEPLYTIGRDAFLTDLIRRAGGVSVTADVPGAFPRYSDEAALAAKPDAIILPSGGAMATANSKAAPAMKNSPAVLNNRIYKIDENHLQRPGPRLVDGLEELARALHPEVFK
;
A
#
# COMPACT_ATOMS: atom_id res chain seq x y z
N LEU A 1 3.96 -37.96 -27.56
CA LEU A 1 4.16 -37.65 -28.99
C LEU A 1 3.41 -36.39 -29.36
N SER A 2 4.16 -35.44 -29.94
CA SER A 2 3.67 -34.26 -30.66
C SER A 2 3.31 -33.02 -29.84
N LEU A 3 4.37 -32.24 -29.60
CA LEU A 3 4.31 -30.82 -29.30
C LEU A 3 5.60 -30.17 -29.87
N LYS A 4 5.59 -29.88 -31.16
CA LYS A 4 6.51 -28.97 -31.85
C LYS A 4 5.75 -28.45 -33.08
N THR A 5 5.41 -27.18 -33.03
CA THR A 5 5.30 -26.23 -34.15
C THR A 5 4.37 -25.09 -33.70
N ASN A 6 4.97 -23.96 -33.37
CA ASN A 6 4.47 -22.63 -33.66
C ASN A 6 5.36 -21.57 -32.93
N LEU A 7 6.55 -21.39 -33.49
CA LEU A 7 7.44 -20.28 -33.07
C LEU A 7 8.24 -19.85 -34.35
N VAL A 8 7.54 -19.35 -35.36
CA VAL A 8 8.12 -18.58 -36.47
C VAL A 8 6.99 -17.74 -37.06
N CYS A 9 6.80 -16.50 -36.62
CA CYS A 9 6.17 -15.40 -37.35
C CYS A 9 6.02 -14.16 -36.45
N ALA A 10 7.14 -13.62 -35.95
CA ALA A 10 7.16 -12.27 -35.32
C ALA A 10 8.48 -11.53 -35.55
N GLY A 11 9.19 -11.81 -36.63
CA GLY A 11 10.52 -11.26 -36.91
C GLY A 11 10.65 -10.35 -38.13
N THR A 12 9.57 -9.95 -38.80
CA THR A 12 9.65 -9.26 -40.13
C THR A 12 8.99 -7.88 -40.17
N ALA A 13 8.38 -7.39 -39.14
CA ALA A 13 7.74 -6.07 -39.14
C ALA A 13 8.61 -4.92 -38.60
N GLN A 14 9.71 -5.19 -37.90
CA GLN A 14 10.54 -4.17 -37.24
C GLN A 14 11.74 -3.66 -38.05
N ARG A 15 12.04 -4.26 -39.23
CA ARG A 15 13.17 -3.85 -40.07
C ARG A 15 12.80 -2.95 -41.26
N ARG A 16 11.55 -2.50 -41.36
CA ARG A 16 11.09 -1.63 -42.46
C ARG A 16 10.94 -0.15 -42.12
N LEU A 17 11.12 0.25 -40.86
CA LEU A 17 10.99 1.64 -40.41
C LEU A 17 12.32 2.39 -40.21
N GLU A 18 13.45 1.70 -40.18
CA GLU A 18 14.77 2.34 -40.06
C GLU A 18 15.45 2.76 -41.35
N ARG A 19 14.92 2.39 -42.52
CA ARG A 19 15.50 2.75 -43.84
C ARG A 19 14.94 4.01 -44.49
N LYS A 20 14.02 4.74 -43.85
CA LYS A 20 13.45 5.99 -44.40
C LYS A 20 13.90 7.29 -43.73
N ARG A 21 14.90 7.28 -42.86
CA ARG A 21 15.40 8.51 -42.19
C ARG A 21 16.81 8.97 -42.60
N LEU A 22 17.43 8.36 -43.62
CA LEU A 22 18.79 8.65 -44.03
C LEU A 22 18.94 9.11 -45.51
N ALA A 23 17.95 9.74 -46.10
CA ALA A 23 18.02 10.23 -47.46
C ALA A 23 17.35 11.60 -47.57
N CYS A 24 17.93 12.64 -46.98
CA CYS A 24 17.60 14.03 -47.31
C CYS A 24 18.61 15.00 -46.68
N ILE A 25 19.91 14.84 -46.97
CA ILE A 25 20.92 15.91 -46.85
C ILE A 25 21.96 15.60 -47.89
N GLN A 26 21.85 16.19 -49.09
CA GLN A 26 22.92 16.54 -50.02
C GLN A 26 22.31 17.04 -51.32
N THR A 27 22.75 18.17 -51.71
CA THR A 27 22.84 18.87 -53.03
C THR A 27 22.29 20.27 -52.89
N GLY A 28 22.98 21.28 -53.15
CA GLY A 28 24.08 21.71 -54.05
C GLY A 28 23.86 23.21 -54.13
N ASP A 29 24.74 23.94 -54.16
CA ASP A 29 25.88 24.38 -54.93
C ASP A 29 25.55 25.61 -55.81
N GLU A 30 26.45 26.61 -55.71
CA GLU A 30 26.90 27.59 -56.70
C GLU A 30 25.94 28.54 -57.43
N SER A 31 26.15 29.84 -57.40
CA SER A 31 27.04 30.58 -58.29
C SER A 31 26.72 32.07 -58.33
N GLN A 32 27.81 32.88 -58.31
CA GLN A 32 28.11 34.04 -59.13
C GLN A 32 27.18 35.27 -59.07
N SER A 33 27.58 36.50 -59.03
CA SER A 33 28.70 37.21 -59.64
C SER A 33 28.54 38.73 -59.40
N SER A 34 29.65 39.38 -59.11
CA SER A 34 30.12 40.69 -59.55
C SER A 34 29.17 41.84 -59.90
N LYS A 35 29.34 42.99 -59.25
CA LYS A 35 29.68 44.29 -59.94
C LYS A 35 30.20 45.36 -59.01
N ARG A 36 31.26 45.95 -59.46
CA ARG A 36 32.04 47.09 -58.88
C ARG A 36 31.25 48.39 -58.91
N GLY A 37 31.39 49.24 -57.91
CA GLY A 37 31.02 50.61 -57.88
C GLY A 37 31.84 51.37 -56.86
N ARG A 38 32.89 52.03 -57.36
CA ARG A 38 33.86 52.86 -56.60
C ARG A 38 33.30 54.27 -56.49
N LEU A 39 33.12 54.83 -55.29
CA LEU A 39 33.14 56.29 -55.09
C LEU A 39 33.82 56.60 -53.76
N ARG A 40 34.58 57.69 -53.87
CA ARG A 40 35.64 58.23 -52.95
C ARG A 40 35.02 59.02 -51.76
N SER A 41 35.71 58.88 -50.66
CA SER A 41 36.27 59.85 -49.72
C SER A 41 35.34 60.71 -48.89
N SER A 42 35.47 60.59 -47.56
CA SER A 42 35.99 61.72 -46.74
C SER A 42 36.39 61.14 -45.36
N GLN A 43 37.59 61.35 -44.98
CA GLN A 43 38.16 60.97 -43.68
C GLN A 43 37.64 61.92 -42.61
N THR A 44 36.96 61.36 -41.60
CA THR A 44 36.91 61.93 -40.25
C THR A 44 37.21 60.80 -39.28
N SER A 45 38.29 60.96 -38.52
CA SER A 45 38.82 59.94 -37.61
C SER A 45 37.90 59.53 -36.50
N PRO A 46 37.51 58.22 -36.42
CA PRO A 46 36.58 57.74 -35.35
C PRO A 46 37.29 57.07 -34.17
N LEU A 47 38.57 57.36 -33.94
CA LEU A 47 39.37 56.65 -32.93
C LEU A 47 39.07 57.04 -31.45
N ARG A 48 38.33 58.12 -31.22
CA ARG A 48 37.99 58.53 -29.86
C ARG A 48 36.63 57.98 -29.41
N PHE A 49 35.71 57.74 -30.30
CA PHE A 49 34.39 57.15 -29.96
C PHE A 49 34.45 55.64 -29.73
N ALA A 50 35.30 54.93 -30.45
CA ALA A 50 35.43 53.46 -30.32
C ALA A 50 35.99 53.02 -28.95
N ARG A 51 36.92 53.85 -28.37
CA ARG A 51 37.49 53.51 -27.03
C ARG A 51 36.49 53.76 -25.89
N ALA A 52 35.63 54.75 -25.97
CA ALA A 52 34.57 54.99 -24.97
C ALA A 52 33.52 53.88 -24.99
N LEU A 53 33.10 53.40 -26.17
CA LEU A 53 32.12 52.30 -26.31
C LEU A 53 32.67 50.98 -25.81
N GLN A 54 33.97 50.69 -26.02
CA GLN A 54 34.60 49.47 -25.48
C GLN A 54 34.70 49.47 -23.96
N ILE A 55 34.97 50.61 -23.32
CA ILE A 55 35.03 50.72 -21.86
C ILE A 55 33.64 50.51 -21.25
N TYR A 56 32.56 51.05 -21.84
CA TYR A 56 31.19 50.83 -21.39
C TYR A 56 30.73 49.38 -21.61
N ALA A 57 31.11 48.75 -22.72
CA ALA A 57 30.80 47.33 -22.99
C ALA A 57 31.47 46.38 -21.99
N VAL A 58 32.75 46.65 -21.65
CA VAL A 58 33.50 45.85 -20.65
C VAL A 58 32.93 46.07 -19.24
N ALA A 59 32.52 47.32 -18.88
CA ALA A 59 31.91 47.61 -17.60
C ALA A 59 30.52 46.94 -17.45
N LEU A 60 29.70 46.90 -18.50
CA LEU A 60 28.42 46.22 -18.55
C LEU A 60 28.57 44.69 -18.44
N ILE A 61 29.56 44.12 -19.12
CA ILE A 61 29.86 42.67 -19.04
C ILE A 61 30.35 42.31 -17.63
N ALA A 62 31.20 43.13 -17.01
CA ALA A 62 31.68 42.96 -15.65
C ALA A 62 30.51 43.06 -14.64
N LEU A 63 29.55 43.99 -14.83
CA LEU A 63 28.36 44.13 -13.99
C LEU A 63 27.43 42.89 -14.12
N PHE A 64 27.28 42.33 -15.33
CA PHE A 64 26.53 41.09 -15.56
C PHE A 64 27.19 39.84 -14.96
N LEU A 65 28.54 39.79 -14.93
CA LEU A 65 29.27 38.68 -14.32
C LEU A 65 29.20 38.71 -12.79
N PHE A 66 29.10 39.89 -12.16
CA PHE A 66 28.88 40.00 -10.71
C PHE A 66 27.43 39.73 -10.30
N ALA A 67 26.42 39.95 -11.15
CA ALA A 67 25.05 39.63 -10.87
C ALA A 67 24.70 38.11 -10.95
N SER A 68 25.58 37.30 -11.59
CA SER A 68 25.36 35.86 -11.73
C SER A 68 25.88 35.02 -10.55
N CYS A 69 26.49 35.61 -9.51
CA CYS A 69 27.05 34.88 -8.37
C CYS A 69 26.16 34.85 -7.12
N SER A 70 24.86 35.18 -7.21
CA SER A 70 23.91 34.95 -6.12
C SER A 70 22.97 33.81 -6.47
N ARG A 71 23.48 32.69 -7.00
CA ARG A 71 22.82 31.43 -6.80
C ARG A 71 23.02 31.09 -5.32
N THR A 72 22.05 31.39 -4.51
CA THR A 72 21.87 30.72 -3.21
C THR A 72 21.83 29.23 -3.52
N ASN A 73 22.98 28.57 -3.40
CA ASN A 73 23.01 27.16 -3.13
C ASN A 73 22.23 27.01 -1.81
N THR A 74 20.94 26.77 -1.91
CA THR A 74 20.18 26.16 -0.81
C THR A 74 20.87 24.81 -0.64
N ALA A 75 21.80 24.73 0.28
CA ALA A 75 22.33 23.47 0.74
C ALA A 75 21.11 22.57 1.02
N PRO A 76 21.12 21.29 0.64
CA PRO A 76 20.06 20.38 1.07
C PRO A 76 19.92 20.60 2.56
N GLY A 77 18.73 21.07 2.99
CA GLY A 77 18.49 21.46 4.38
C GLY A 77 18.99 20.35 5.28
N SER A 78 19.71 20.70 6.34
CA SER A 78 20.11 19.73 7.37
C SER A 78 18.93 18.80 7.62
N PRO A 79 19.12 17.49 7.57
CA PRO A 79 18.02 16.57 7.89
C PRO A 79 17.46 17.02 9.24
N GLY A 80 16.15 17.30 9.27
CA GLY A 80 15.47 17.71 10.50
C GLY A 80 15.73 16.72 11.62
N PRO A 81 15.34 17.03 12.87
CA PRO A 81 15.51 16.12 13.99
C PRO A 81 14.89 14.75 13.67
N THR A 82 15.61 13.69 14.03
CA THR A 82 15.21 12.30 13.77
C THR A 82 15.09 11.54 15.08
N ARG A 83 14.24 10.51 15.10
CA ARG A 83 14.06 9.58 16.20
C ARG A 83 14.31 8.14 15.76
N ASP A 84 14.80 7.31 16.64
CA ASP A 84 14.94 5.87 16.44
C ASP A 84 13.65 5.17 16.88
N VAL A 85 13.15 4.28 16.03
CA VAL A 85 11.91 3.51 16.24
C VAL A 85 12.20 2.05 15.92
N THR A 86 11.57 1.12 16.64
CA THR A 86 11.61 -0.30 16.30
C THR A 86 10.25 -0.69 15.71
N ASP A 87 10.25 -1.32 14.52
CA ASP A 87 9.02 -1.82 13.92
C ASP A 87 8.59 -3.17 14.52
N GLU A 88 7.43 -3.68 14.10
CA GLU A 88 6.89 -4.93 14.65
C GLU A 88 7.60 -6.19 14.12
N ALA A 89 8.50 -6.05 13.14
CA ALA A 89 9.46 -7.10 12.73
C ALA A 89 10.78 -7.05 13.53
N GLY A 90 10.91 -6.15 14.51
CA GLY A 90 12.10 -5.99 15.35
C GLY A 90 13.23 -5.20 14.70
N ARG A 91 12.99 -4.53 13.57
CA ARG A 91 14.01 -3.74 12.85
C ARG A 91 14.10 -2.33 13.45
N ARG A 92 15.33 -1.86 13.67
CA ARG A 92 15.58 -0.46 14.07
C ARG A 92 15.53 0.44 12.85
N LEU A 93 14.71 1.47 12.92
CA LEU A 93 14.45 2.43 11.86
C LEU A 93 14.76 3.84 12.36
N ARG A 94 15.24 4.69 11.46
CA ARG A 94 15.43 6.10 11.74
C ARG A 94 14.44 6.93 10.97
N LEU A 95 13.58 7.66 11.65
CA LEU A 95 12.49 8.44 11.09
C LEU A 95 12.61 9.91 11.47
N PRO A 96 12.10 10.83 10.64
CA PRO A 96 11.91 12.22 11.05
C PRO A 96 11.01 12.30 12.29
N GLU A 97 11.23 13.27 13.16
CA GLU A 97 10.32 13.51 14.29
C GLU A 97 8.90 13.82 13.81
N LYS A 98 8.77 14.60 12.73
CA LYS A 98 7.48 14.90 12.10
C LYS A 98 7.37 14.15 10.77
N ILE A 99 6.37 13.30 10.67
CA ILE A 99 6.03 12.59 9.44
C ILE A 99 4.87 13.32 8.77
N GLU A 100 5.06 13.74 7.54
CA GLU A 100 4.06 14.48 6.74
C GLU A 100 3.66 13.74 5.46
N ARG A 101 4.39 12.68 5.09
CA ARG A 101 4.20 11.95 3.85
C ARG A 101 4.28 10.45 4.09
N ILE A 102 3.11 9.81 4.06
CA ILE A 102 2.92 8.37 4.33
C ILE A 102 2.48 7.69 3.03
N VAL A 103 3.03 6.53 2.73
CA VAL A 103 2.49 5.59 1.75
C VAL A 103 2.05 4.33 2.48
N SER A 104 0.85 3.83 2.18
CA SER A 104 0.30 2.62 2.76
C SER A 104 0.14 1.53 1.70
N LEU A 105 0.73 0.35 1.93
CA LEU A 105 0.69 -0.79 1.01
C LEU A 105 -0.42 -1.82 1.33
N ALA A 106 -1.28 -1.52 2.30
CA ALA A 106 -2.36 -2.43 2.64
C ALA A 106 -3.62 -1.67 3.10
N PRO A 107 -4.84 -2.20 2.83
CA PRO A 107 -6.09 -1.56 3.24
C PRO A 107 -6.20 -1.31 4.74
N ASN A 108 -5.84 -2.29 5.58
CA ASN A 108 -5.86 -2.15 7.03
C ASN A 108 -4.97 -1.00 7.54
N LEU A 109 -3.78 -0.82 6.95
CA LEU A 109 -2.87 0.26 7.31
C LEU A 109 -3.42 1.62 6.89
N THR A 110 -4.05 1.70 5.71
CA THR A 110 -4.77 2.90 5.28
C THR A 110 -5.89 3.25 6.27
N GLU A 111 -6.67 2.27 6.71
CA GLU A 111 -7.71 2.47 7.70
C GLU A 111 -7.16 2.98 9.03
N ILE A 112 -6.03 2.43 9.50
CA ILE A 112 -5.37 2.90 10.72
C ILE A 112 -4.91 4.36 10.55
N VAL A 113 -4.25 4.71 9.44
CA VAL A 113 -3.78 6.09 9.18
C VAL A 113 -4.93 7.10 9.28
N TYR A 114 -6.09 6.78 8.67
CA TYR A 114 -7.26 7.64 8.78
C TYR A 114 -7.85 7.67 10.18
N ALA A 115 -7.96 6.52 10.83
CA ALA A 115 -8.57 6.40 12.16
C ALA A 115 -7.78 7.14 13.24
N VAL A 116 -6.46 7.15 13.17
CA VAL A 116 -5.62 7.92 14.10
C VAL A 116 -5.58 9.42 13.79
N GLY A 117 -6.19 9.88 12.68
CA GLY A 117 -6.24 11.29 12.30
C GLY A 117 -5.13 11.75 11.35
N ALA A 118 -4.32 10.83 10.82
CA ALA A 118 -3.20 11.13 9.91
C ALA A 118 -3.58 11.06 8.42
N GLY A 119 -4.86 11.09 8.08
CA GLY A 119 -5.34 10.94 6.69
C GLY A 119 -4.77 11.97 5.71
N ASP A 120 -4.58 13.22 6.15
CA ASP A 120 -4.00 14.28 5.32
C ASP A 120 -2.51 14.08 5.01
N GLN A 121 -1.83 13.24 5.78
CA GLN A 121 -0.43 12.85 5.57
C GLN A 121 -0.30 11.70 4.56
N LEU A 122 -1.40 11.03 4.19
CA LEU A 122 -1.40 9.89 3.29
C LEU A 122 -1.30 10.35 1.84
N VAL A 123 -0.13 10.16 1.22
CA VAL A 123 0.15 10.60 -0.15
C VAL A 123 0.02 9.51 -1.20
N GLY A 124 -0.03 8.24 -0.80
CA GLY A 124 -0.20 7.10 -1.71
C GLY A 124 -0.76 5.87 -0.99
N ASN A 125 -1.58 5.10 -1.70
CA ASN A 125 -2.11 3.83 -1.22
C ASN A 125 -2.38 2.85 -2.39
N THR A 126 -2.72 1.59 -2.08
CA THR A 126 -3.03 0.58 -3.09
C THR A 126 -4.45 0.72 -3.65
N GLU A 127 -4.72 0.05 -4.77
CA GLU A 127 -6.03 0.05 -5.43
C GLU A 127 -7.14 -0.54 -4.54
N TYR A 128 -6.77 -1.42 -3.60
CA TYR A 128 -7.70 -2.05 -2.65
C TYR A 128 -8.03 -1.19 -1.42
N CYS A 129 -7.40 -0.03 -1.27
CA CYS A 129 -7.66 0.89 -0.16
C CYS A 129 -8.92 1.73 -0.46
N ASP A 130 -10.07 1.24 -0.02
CA ASP A 130 -11.41 1.76 -0.33
C ASP A 130 -12.13 2.39 0.86
N TYR A 131 -11.57 2.27 2.07
CA TYR A 131 -12.13 2.81 3.30
C TYR A 131 -11.09 3.65 4.08
N PRO A 132 -11.52 4.79 4.67
CA PRO A 132 -12.80 5.47 4.45
C PRO A 132 -12.95 5.97 3.01
N ALA A 133 -14.08 6.54 2.62
CA ALA A 133 -14.34 6.99 1.24
C ALA A 133 -13.24 7.93 0.71
N ALA A 134 -12.64 8.75 1.58
CA ALA A 134 -11.53 9.64 1.24
C ALA A 134 -10.28 8.88 0.72
N ALA A 135 -10.06 7.65 1.15
CA ALA A 135 -8.92 6.83 0.71
C ALA A 135 -8.95 6.52 -0.80
N LYS A 136 -10.14 6.56 -1.43
CA LYS A 136 -10.30 6.31 -2.86
C LYS A 136 -9.67 7.40 -3.74
N SER A 137 -9.57 8.62 -3.24
CA SER A 137 -9.01 9.77 -3.95
C SER A 137 -7.49 9.91 -3.82
N VAL A 138 -6.86 9.13 -2.93
CA VAL A 138 -5.40 9.12 -2.74
C VAL A 138 -4.73 8.48 -3.95
N ALA A 139 -3.54 8.98 -4.33
CA ALA A 139 -2.78 8.46 -5.47
C ALA A 139 -2.53 6.96 -5.35
N LYS A 140 -2.86 6.21 -6.41
CA LYS A 140 -2.72 4.75 -6.43
C LYS A 140 -1.32 4.34 -6.87
N ILE A 141 -0.68 3.47 -6.07
CA ILE A 141 0.70 3.01 -6.30
C ILE A 141 0.77 1.56 -6.80
N GLY A 142 -0.34 1.02 -7.28
CA GLY A 142 -0.50 -0.37 -7.73
C GLY A 142 -1.29 -1.21 -6.73
N ASP A 143 -1.25 -2.52 -6.92
CA ASP A 143 -1.91 -3.45 -5.99
C ASP A 143 -1.00 -3.81 -4.78
N THR A 144 -1.54 -4.60 -3.84
CA THR A 144 -0.81 -5.01 -2.63
C THR A 144 0.34 -5.99 -2.93
N MET A 145 0.24 -6.77 -4.02
CA MET A 145 1.25 -7.78 -4.38
C MET A 145 2.29 -7.22 -5.35
N HIS A 146 1.92 -6.22 -6.15
CA HIS A 146 2.75 -5.61 -7.18
C HIS A 146 2.73 -4.07 -7.07
N PRO A 147 3.21 -3.48 -5.96
CA PRO A 147 3.29 -2.03 -5.83
C PRO A 147 4.37 -1.46 -6.77
N SER A 148 4.10 -0.31 -7.38
CA SER A 148 5.07 0.37 -8.26
C SER A 148 6.07 1.16 -7.43
N VAL A 149 7.32 0.73 -7.43
CA VAL A 149 8.43 1.40 -6.76
C VAL A 149 8.63 2.82 -7.31
N GLU A 150 8.51 2.99 -8.63
CA GLU A 150 8.68 4.29 -9.30
C GLU A 150 7.63 5.31 -8.83
N ARG A 151 6.37 4.88 -8.71
CA ARG A 151 5.29 5.73 -8.19
C ARG A 151 5.52 6.09 -6.73
N ILE A 152 5.97 5.14 -5.91
CA ILE A 152 6.30 5.38 -4.50
C ILE A 152 7.43 6.40 -4.39
N ILE A 153 8.53 6.23 -5.14
CA ILE A 153 9.66 7.17 -5.14
C ILE A 153 9.21 8.58 -5.60
N ALA A 154 8.35 8.66 -6.62
CA ALA A 154 7.83 9.93 -7.13
C ALA A 154 7.00 10.70 -6.09
N LEU A 155 6.34 9.98 -5.18
CA LEU A 155 5.58 10.57 -4.06
C LEU A 155 6.47 11.06 -2.92
N LYS A 156 7.77 10.74 -2.91
CA LYS A 156 8.75 11.15 -1.88
C LYS A 156 8.23 10.92 -0.46
N PRO A 157 7.82 9.69 -0.10
CA PRO A 157 7.34 9.41 1.24
C PRO A 157 8.49 9.45 2.25
N GLN A 158 8.18 9.81 3.49
CA GLN A 158 9.11 9.68 4.63
C GLN A 158 9.01 8.30 5.28
N ILE A 159 7.86 7.64 5.09
CA ILE A 159 7.60 6.29 5.57
C ILE A 159 6.67 5.54 4.61
N VAL A 160 6.96 4.26 4.42
CA VAL A 160 6.08 3.31 3.72
C VAL A 160 5.64 2.26 4.73
N LEU A 161 4.34 2.09 4.89
CA LEU A 161 3.74 1.11 5.79
C LEU A 161 3.49 -0.20 5.04
N VAL A 162 3.93 -1.31 5.60
CA VAL A 162 3.83 -2.66 5.03
C VAL A 162 3.27 -3.61 6.08
N SER A 163 2.40 -4.53 5.67
CA SER A 163 1.97 -5.66 6.50
C SER A 163 2.78 -6.90 6.13
N THR A 164 3.14 -7.73 7.13
CA THR A 164 3.81 -9.02 6.89
C THR A 164 2.97 -10.01 6.09
N ALA A 165 1.66 -9.79 6.02
CA ALA A 165 0.77 -10.57 5.17
C ALA A 165 1.09 -10.41 3.66
N SER A 166 1.79 -9.34 3.28
CA SER A 166 2.29 -9.13 1.93
C SER A 166 3.74 -9.63 1.86
N GLN A 167 4.05 -10.62 1.04
CA GLN A 167 5.38 -11.24 0.85
C GLN A 167 6.38 -10.28 0.17
N LEU A 168 6.72 -9.15 0.84
CA LEU A 168 7.41 -8.02 0.23
C LEU A 168 8.87 -7.83 0.67
N GLU A 169 9.59 -8.87 1.12
CA GLU A 169 10.98 -8.72 1.58
C GLU A 169 11.89 -8.11 0.50
N ALA A 170 11.80 -8.61 -0.73
CA ALA A 170 12.59 -8.09 -1.85
C ALA A 170 12.25 -6.62 -2.16
N PHE A 171 10.97 -6.27 -2.08
CA PHE A 171 10.47 -4.92 -2.28
C PHE A 171 10.93 -3.96 -1.17
N THR A 172 10.85 -4.39 0.10
CA THR A 172 11.36 -3.62 1.24
C THR A 172 12.83 -3.28 1.06
N LYS A 173 13.66 -4.27 0.67
CA LYS A 173 15.07 -4.06 0.39
C LYS A 173 15.32 -3.07 -0.76
N GLN A 174 14.47 -3.07 -1.78
CA GLN A 174 14.56 -2.13 -2.90
C GLN A 174 14.26 -0.69 -2.48
N LEU A 175 13.27 -0.48 -1.60
CA LEU A 175 12.96 0.85 -1.05
C LEU A 175 14.05 1.35 -0.09
N ASP A 176 14.62 0.47 0.73
CA ASP A 176 15.74 0.78 1.63
C ASP A 176 16.96 1.29 0.83
N GLN A 177 17.23 0.71 -0.36
CA GLN A 177 18.29 1.18 -1.27
C GLN A 177 18.04 2.60 -1.81
N GLN A 178 16.80 3.06 -1.80
CA GLN A 178 16.41 4.42 -2.18
C GLN A 178 16.30 5.36 -0.98
N ASN A 179 16.77 4.95 0.20
CA ASN A 179 16.65 5.68 1.48
C ASN A 179 15.19 5.99 1.86
N ILE A 180 14.25 5.15 1.45
CA ILE A 180 12.84 5.23 1.85
C ILE A 180 12.63 4.27 3.00
N THR A 181 12.29 4.81 4.18
CA THR A 181 12.08 4.00 5.37
C THR A 181 10.79 3.18 5.28
N VAL A 182 10.91 1.87 5.47
CA VAL A 182 9.78 0.94 5.46
C VAL A 182 9.50 0.48 6.89
N TYR A 183 8.28 0.68 7.37
CA TYR A 183 7.77 0.22 8.66
C TYR A 183 6.88 -0.99 8.46
N VAL A 184 7.22 -2.11 9.08
CA VAL A 184 6.47 -3.37 8.99
C VAL A 184 5.58 -3.53 10.22
N THR A 185 4.29 -3.82 10.01
CA THR A 185 3.36 -4.25 11.06
C THR A 185 3.17 -5.77 10.99
N ASN A 186 3.02 -6.43 12.15
CA ASN A 186 2.88 -7.88 12.24
C ASN A 186 1.92 -8.33 13.36
N PRO A 187 0.68 -7.85 13.41
CA PRO A 187 -0.24 -8.23 14.48
C PRO A 187 -0.64 -9.70 14.36
N GLN A 188 -0.55 -10.45 15.47
CA GLN A 188 -0.91 -11.86 15.58
C GLN A 188 -2.18 -12.07 16.42
N SER A 189 -2.66 -11.05 17.10
CA SER A 189 -3.83 -11.06 17.97
C SER A 189 -4.56 -9.71 17.90
N LEU A 190 -5.79 -9.67 18.43
CA LEU A 190 -6.55 -8.42 18.56
C LEU A 190 -5.79 -7.38 19.41
N GLU A 191 -5.08 -7.81 20.46
CA GLU A 191 -4.29 -6.90 21.29
C GLU A 191 -3.08 -6.36 20.54
N ASP A 192 -2.47 -7.13 19.65
CA ASP A 192 -1.40 -6.64 18.77
C ASP A 192 -1.94 -5.58 17.80
N VAL A 193 -3.16 -5.76 17.27
CA VAL A 193 -3.81 -4.73 16.42
C VAL A 193 -3.98 -3.42 17.21
N PHE A 194 -4.43 -3.48 18.47
CA PHE A 194 -4.54 -2.29 19.32
C PHE A 194 -3.19 -1.63 19.55
N ARG A 195 -2.14 -2.43 19.73
CA ARG A 195 -0.76 -1.94 19.88
C ARG A 195 -0.26 -1.29 18.60
N SER A 196 -0.50 -1.90 17.42
CA SER A 196 -0.16 -1.32 16.12
C SER A 196 -0.84 0.04 15.91
N ILE A 197 -2.14 0.14 16.22
CA ILE A 197 -2.89 1.40 16.14
C ILE A 197 -2.28 2.45 17.07
N GLN A 198 -1.99 2.09 18.33
CA GLN A 198 -1.38 2.98 19.31
C GLN A 198 -0.02 3.50 18.82
N THR A 199 0.86 2.59 18.39
CA THR A 199 2.21 2.93 17.92
C THR A 199 2.17 3.83 16.69
N LEU A 200 1.30 3.54 15.72
CA LEU A 200 1.16 4.37 14.51
C LEU A 200 0.58 5.75 14.86
N GLY A 201 -0.38 5.83 15.79
CA GLY A 201 -0.91 7.11 16.25
C GLY A 201 0.16 7.98 16.92
N GLU A 202 1.00 7.40 17.78
CA GLU A 202 2.16 8.06 18.38
C GLU A 202 3.17 8.49 17.33
N LEU A 203 3.42 7.61 16.33
CA LEU A 203 4.35 7.86 15.25
C LEU A 203 3.95 9.05 14.40
N PHE A 204 2.66 9.26 14.19
CA PHE A 204 2.11 10.34 13.37
C PHE A 204 1.73 11.59 14.17
N GLY A 205 1.96 11.60 15.49
CA GLY A 205 1.72 12.77 16.34
C GLY A 205 0.29 12.91 16.86
N HIS A 206 -0.47 11.80 16.89
CA HIS A 206 -1.88 11.75 17.31
C HIS A 206 -2.10 10.92 18.59
N HIS A 207 -1.21 11.05 19.58
CA HIS A 207 -1.17 10.22 20.80
C HIS A 207 -2.51 10.21 21.56
N ASP A 208 -3.05 11.36 21.94
CA ASP A 208 -4.20 11.44 22.87
C ASP A 208 -5.50 10.94 22.23
N SER A 209 -5.76 11.33 20.98
CA SER A 209 -6.94 10.87 20.23
C SER A 209 -6.88 9.36 19.96
N THR A 210 -5.70 8.85 19.67
CA THR A 210 -5.47 7.42 19.46
C THR A 210 -5.65 6.63 20.74
N ALA A 211 -5.10 7.11 21.87
CA ALA A 211 -5.26 6.47 23.17
C ALA A 211 -6.74 6.35 23.57
N THR A 212 -7.52 7.41 23.36
CA THR A 212 -8.97 7.42 23.61
C THR A 212 -9.70 6.40 22.73
N MET A 213 -9.41 6.38 21.43
CA MET A 213 -10.01 5.43 20.49
C MET A 213 -9.66 3.98 20.86
N VAL A 214 -8.38 3.69 21.14
CA VAL A 214 -7.95 2.32 21.51
C VAL A 214 -8.59 1.88 22.83
N ALA A 215 -8.76 2.78 23.80
CA ALA A 215 -9.46 2.48 25.04
C ALA A 215 -10.92 2.09 24.79
N ASP A 216 -11.62 2.78 23.88
CA ASP A 216 -12.99 2.43 23.49
C ASP A 216 -13.06 1.07 22.78
N LEU A 217 -12.15 0.82 21.82
CA LEU A 217 -12.08 -0.47 21.12
C LEU A 217 -11.83 -1.63 22.11
N ARG A 218 -10.92 -1.45 23.07
CA ARG A 218 -10.67 -2.45 24.14
C ARG A 218 -11.91 -2.66 25.01
N LYS A 219 -12.61 -1.60 25.37
CA LYS A 219 -13.84 -1.69 26.16
C LYS A 219 -14.91 -2.48 25.44
N ARG A 220 -15.12 -2.22 24.14
CA ARG A 220 -16.08 -2.96 23.31
C ARG A 220 -15.71 -4.44 23.20
N ALA A 221 -14.43 -4.74 22.89
CA ALA A 221 -13.93 -6.12 22.83
C ALA A 221 -14.11 -6.86 24.16
N ALA A 222 -13.76 -6.23 25.28
CA ALA A 222 -13.92 -6.80 26.63
C ALA A 222 -15.39 -7.06 26.98
N ALA A 223 -16.32 -6.22 26.53
CA ALA A 223 -17.75 -6.44 26.72
C ALA A 223 -18.24 -7.71 26.00
N VAL A 224 -17.78 -7.94 24.75
CA VAL A 224 -18.07 -9.19 24.02
C VAL A 224 -17.50 -10.40 24.76
N GLU A 225 -16.23 -10.36 25.16
CA GLU A 225 -15.59 -11.47 25.88
C GLU A 225 -16.29 -11.79 27.21
N ALA A 226 -16.67 -10.77 27.97
CA ALA A 226 -17.39 -10.96 29.24
C ALA A 226 -18.75 -11.62 29.02
N ALA A 227 -19.47 -11.24 27.97
CA ALA A 227 -20.78 -11.81 27.66
C ALA A 227 -20.67 -13.27 27.15
N THR A 228 -19.63 -13.61 26.42
CA THR A 228 -19.46 -14.94 25.80
C THR A 228 -18.76 -15.96 26.70
N LYS A 229 -17.97 -15.50 27.69
CA LYS A 229 -17.12 -16.34 28.56
C LYS A 229 -17.86 -17.46 29.29
N VAL A 230 -19.11 -17.23 29.64
CA VAL A 230 -19.94 -18.20 30.39
C VAL A 230 -20.79 -19.11 29.50
N LEU A 231 -20.71 -18.89 28.18
CA LEU A 231 -21.50 -19.64 27.20
C LEU A 231 -20.75 -20.90 26.75
N LYS A 232 -21.51 -21.90 26.26
CA LYS A 232 -20.90 -23.06 25.61
C LYS A 232 -20.28 -22.64 24.29
N PRO A 233 -18.97 -22.89 24.06
CA PRO A 233 -18.33 -22.51 22.81
C PRO A 233 -18.97 -23.17 21.59
N VAL A 234 -19.22 -22.40 20.53
CA VAL A 234 -19.76 -22.87 19.26
C VAL A 234 -18.62 -23.36 18.38
N LYS A 235 -18.72 -24.58 17.81
CA LYS A 235 -17.74 -25.08 16.84
C LYS A 235 -17.91 -24.36 15.50
N VAL A 236 -16.91 -23.59 15.09
CA VAL A 236 -16.94 -22.71 13.92
C VAL A 236 -16.00 -23.23 12.83
N PHE A 237 -16.50 -23.34 11.62
CA PHE A 237 -15.69 -23.45 10.42
C PHE A 237 -15.72 -22.12 9.68
N TYR A 238 -14.54 -21.50 9.51
CA TYR A 238 -14.39 -20.33 8.67
C TYR A 238 -13.97 -20.77 7.28
N GLN A 239 -14.81 -20.57 6.27
CA GLN A 239 -14.52 -20.92 4.90
C GLN A 239 -13.97 -19.71 4.15
N VAL A 240 -12.69 -19.75 3.73
CA VAL A 240 -12.07 -18.68 2.95
C VAL A 240 -12.49 -18.79 1.48
N SER A 241 -12.45 -20.01 0.93
CA SER A 241 -12.93 -20.34 -0.42
C SER A 241 -13.46 -21.76 -0.46
N ASP A 242 -14.18 -22.12 -1.50
CA ASP A 242 -14.80 -23.44 -1.69
C ASP A 242 -14.04 -24.34 -2.67
N GLU A 243 -13.48 -23.81 -3.74
CA GLU A 243 -12.72 -24.58 -4.76
C GLU A 243 -11.44 -23.84 -5.17
N PRO A 244 -10.26 -24.28 -4.70
CA PRO A 244 -10.06 -25.29 -3.65
C PRO A 244 -10.50 -24.79 -2.26
N LEU A 245 -10.89 -25.73 -1.39
CA LEU A 245 -11.32 -25.38 -0.05
C LEU A 245 -10.15 -24.89 0.78
N TYR A 246 -10.21 -23.61 1.20
CA TYR A 246 -9.29 -22.99 2.15
C TYR A 246 -10.04 -22.56 3.41
N THR A 247 -9.36 -22.65 4.53
CA THR A 247 -9.86 -22.27 5.84
C THR A 247 -8.82 -21.43 6.58
N ILE A 248 -9.12 -21.03 7.82
CA ILE A 248 -8.12 -20.43 8.73
C ILE A 248 -7.49 -21.55 9.58
N GLY A 249 -6.21 -21.37 9.91
CA GLY A 249 -5.47 -22.28 10.76
C GLY A 249 -5.01 -21.63 12.07
N ARG A 250 -4.11 -22.32 12.75
CA ARG A 250 -3.57 -21.91 14.05
C ARG A 250 -2.91 -20.53 14.03
N ASP A 251 -2.27 -20.18 12.92
CA ASP A 251 -1.44 -18.99 12.82
C ASP A 251 -2.24 -17.78 12.28
N ALA A 252 -3.57 -17.91 12.11
CA ALA A 252 -4.44 -16.83 11.73
C ALA A 252 -4.96 -16.07 12.96
N PHE A 253 -4.86 -14.74 12.97
CA PHE A 253 -5.44 -13.89 14.03
C PHE A 253 -6.97 -14.08 14.16
N LEU A 254 -7.65 -14.48 13.08
CA LEU A 254 -9.08 -14.82 13.08
C LEU A 254 -9.41 -15.96 14.05
N THR A 255 -8.49 -16.88 14.31
CA THR A 255 -8.68 -17.96 15.29
C THR A 255 -8.83 -17.39 16.71
N ASP A 256 -8.05 -16.35 17.06
CA ASP A 256 -8.22 -15.62 18.33
C ASP A 256 -9.54 -14.84 18.34
N LEU A 257 -9.93 -14.21 17.23
CA LEU A 257 -11.17 -13.44 17.13
C LEU A 257 -12.41 -14.32 17.33
N ILE A 258 -12.44 -15.52 16.72
CA ILE A 258 -13.53 -16.51 16.91
C ILE A 258 -13.59 -16.94 18.38
N ARG A 259 -12.46 -17.19 19.02
CA ARG A 259 -12.41 -17.56 20.44
C ARG A 259 -12.99 -16.47 21.34
N ARG A 260 -12.65 -15.19 21.09
CA ARG A 260 -13.18 -14.04 21.82
C ARG A 260 -14.68 -13.85 21.62
N ALA A 261 -15.18 -14.22 20.44
CA ALA A 261 -16.61 -14.21 20.13
C ALA A 261 -17.40 -15.39 20.74
N GLY A 262 -16.77 -16.24 21.57
CA GLY A 262 -17.41 -17.41 22.17
C GLY A 262 -17.47 -18.63 21.25
N GLY A 263 -16.67 -18.67 20.19
CA GLY A 263 -16.51 -19.82 19.31
C GLY A 263 -15.22 -20.61 19.57
N VAL A 264 -15.10 -21.75 18.91
CA VAL A 264 -13.87 -22.51 18.77
C VAL A 264 -13.71 -22.92 17.30
N SER A 265 -12.63 -22.46 16.65
CA SER A 265 -12.36 -22.88 15.27
C SER A 265 -12.07 -24.39 15.25
N VAL A 266 -12.79 -25.12 14.40
CA VAL A 266 -12.54 -26.57 14.20
C VAL A 266 -11.20 -26.87 13.52
N THR A 267 -10.51 -25.84 13.06
CA THR A 267 -9.20 -25.90 12.39
C THR A 267 -8.11 -25.17 13.20
N ALA A 268 -8.36 -24.88 14.49
CA ALA A 268 -7.41 -24.18 15.36
C ALA A 268 -6.04 -24.88 15.50
N ASP A 269 -5.97 -26.19 15.33
CA ASP A 269 -4.73 -26.96 15.42
C ASP A 269 -4.02 -27.17 14.07
N VAL A 270 -4.64 -26.76 12.97
CA VAL A 270 -4.07 -26.88 11.62
C VAL A 270 -2.96 -25.84 11.44
N PRO A 271 -1.72 -26.25 11.08
CA PRO A 271 -0.63 -25.31 10.86
C PRO A 271 -0.87 -24.37 9.69
N GLY A 272 -0.33 -23.14 9.80
CA GLY A 272 -0.47 -22.08 8.79
C GLY A 272 -1.64 -21.14 9.08
N ALA A 273 -1.60 -19.97 8.44
CA ALA A 273 -2.67 -18.97 8.59
C ALA A 273 -3.90 -19.32 7.73
N PHE A 274 -3.66 -19.73 6.47
CA PHE A 274 -4.71 -20.06 5.50
C PHE A 274 -4.41 -21.40 4.82
N PRO A 275 -4.54 -22.53 5.53
CA PRO A 275 -4.26 -23.84 4.98
C PRO A 275 -5.34 -24.30 4.00
N ARG A 276 -4.92 -25.07 2.99
CA ARG A 276 -5.85 -25.88 2.21
C ARG A 276 -6.40 -26.99 3.11
N TYR A 277 -7.70 -27.24 3.00
CA TYR A 277 -8.40 -28.23 3.82
C TYR A 277 -9.07 -29.29 2.93
N SER A 278 -9.01 -30.56 3.32
CA SER A 278 -9.63 -31.60 2.51
C SER A 278 -11.12 -31.71 2.79
N ASP A 279 -11.87 -32.18 1.82
CA ASP A 279 -13.32 -32.40 1.96
C ASP A 279 -13.65 -33.44 3.02
N GLU A 280 -12.79 -34.48 3.18
CA GLU A 280 -12.94 -35.51 4.19
C GLU A 280 -12.76 -34.93 5.61
N ALA A 281 -11.72 -34.10 5.79
CA ALA A 281 -11.48 -33.44 7.06
C ALA A 281 -12.60 -32.45 7.40
N ALA A 282 -13.10 -31.73 6.40
CA ALA A 282 -14.22 -30.80 6.53
C ALA A 282 -15.50 -31.51 6.96
N LEU A 283 -15.81 -32.66 6.37
CA LEU A 283 -16.94 -33.52 6.74
C LEU A 283 -16.79 -34.03 8.17
N ALA A 284 -15.58 -34.46 8.57
CA ALA A 284 -15.29 -34.98 9.90
C ALA A 284 -15.35 -33.91 11.01
N ALA A 285 -15.09 -32.66 10.68
CA ALA A 285 -15.05 -31.54 11.64
C ALA A 285 -16.39 -31.25 12.29
N LYS A 286 -17.53 -31.52 11.61
CA LYS A 286 -18.91 -31.33 12.13
C LYS A 286 -19.09 -29.99 12.83
N PRO A 287 -18.90 -28.85 12.15
CA PRO A 287 -19.07 -27.54 12.75
C PRO A 287 -20.54 -27.25 13.11
N ASP A 288 -20.75 -26.49 14.19
CA ASP A 288 -22.05 -26.00 14.60
C ASP A 288 -22.46 -24.71 13.87
N ALA A 289 -21.48 -23.97 13.36
CA ALA A 289 -21.66 -22.77 12.55
C ALA A 289 -20.61 -22.69 11.43
N ILE A 290 -21.00 -22.14 10.29
CA ILE A 290 -20.09 -21.82 9.16
C ILE A 290 -20.11 -20.32 8.97
N ILE A 291 -18.92 -19.71 8.90
CA ILE A 291 -18.74 -18.30 8.55
C ILE A 291 -18.22 -18.23 7.12
N LEU A 292 -18.92 -17.46 6.28
CA LEU A 292 -18.55 -17.18 4.89
C LEU A 292 -18.17 -15.70 4.76
N PRO A 293 -17.09 -15.36 4.01
CA PRO A 293 -16.77 -13.98 3.70
C PRO A 293 -17.85 -13.36 2.81
N SER A 294 -18.13 -12.07 3.03
CA SER A 294 -18.99 -11.24 2.18
C SER A 294 -18.39 -9.84 2.01
N GLY A 295 -18.81 -9.11 1.01
CA GLY A 295 -18.52 -7.67 0.86
C GLY A 295 -17.12 -7.27 0.42
N GLY A 296 -16.16 -8.17 0.34
CA GLY A 296 -14.79 -7.88 -0.01
C GLY A 296 -14.31 -8.48 -1.35
N ALA A 297 -12.99 -8.47 -1.57
CA ALA A 297 -12.39 -8.93 -2.82
C ALA A 297 -12.44 -10.46 -2.99
N MET A 298 -12.50 -11.22 -1.89
CA MET A 298 -12.61 -12.68 -1.91
C MET A 298 -14.05 -13.16 -1.88
N ALA A 299 -15.00 -12.29 -1.51
CA ALA A 299 -16.40 -12.63 -1.46
C ALA A 299 -16.96 -12.81 -2.87
N THR A 300 -17.33 -14.02 -3.24
CA THR A 300 -18.15 -14.23 -4.42
C THR A 300 -19.62 -13.97 -4.06
N ALA A 301 -20.39 -13.35 -4.97
CA ALA A 301 -21.82 -13.09 -4.75
C ALA A 301 -22.62 -14.36 -4.39
N ASN A 302 -22.08 -15.53 -4.75
CA ASN A 302 -22.66 -16.85 -4.55
C ASN A 302 -21.94 -17.71 -3.51
N SER A 303 -21.14 -17.12 -2.60
CA SER A 303 -20.47 -17.88 -1.55
C SER A 303 -21.48 -18.76 -0.80
N LYS A 304 -21.28 -20.07 -0.88
CA LYS A 304 -22.08 -21.12 -0.23
C LYS A 304 -21.15 -21.99 0.59
N ALA A 305 -21.71 -22.69 1.58
CA ALA A 305 -20.95 -23.71 2.28
C ALA A 305 -20.45 -24.78 1.26
N ALA A 306 -19.19 -25.19 1.41
CA ALA A 306 -18.60 -26.21 0.56
C ALA A 306 -19.47 -27.48 0.53
N PRO A 307 -19.57 -28.18 -0.64
CA PRO A 307 -20.40 -29.37 -0.79
C PRO A 307 -20.12 -30.45 0.26
N ALA A 308 -18.86 -30.56 0.70
CA ALA A 308 -18.46 -31.46 1.79
C ALA A 308 -19.17 -31.19 3.12
N MET A 309 -19.62 -29.94 3.35
CA MET A 309 -20.30 -29.53 4.59
C MET A 309 -21.80 -29.76 4.59
N LYS A 310 -22.40 -30.27 3.50
CA LYS A 310 -23.86 -30.42 3.33
C LYS A 310 -24.60 -31.14 4.47
N ASN A 311 -23.95 -32.08 5.14
CA ASN A 311 -24.47 -32.85 6.25
C ASN A 311 -23.95 -32.39 7.63
N SER A 312 -23.26 -31.24 7.69
CA SER A 312 -22.79 -30.71 8.96
C SER A 312 -23.94 -30.19 9.82
N PRO A 313 -23.83 -30.16 11.15
CA PRO A 313 -24.82 -29.55 12.05
C PRO A 313 -25.10 -28.07 11.64
N ALA A 314 -24.09 -27.35 11.19
CA ALA A 314 -24.25 -25.96 10.74
C ALA A 314 -25.22 -25.83 9.56
N VAL A 315 -25.11 -26.68 8.54
CA VAL A 315 -26.03 -26.66 7.38
C VAL A 315 -27.41 -27.15 7.74
N LEU A 316 -27.52 -28.26 8.48
CA LEU A 316 -28.78 -28.84 8.89
C LEU A 316 -29.60 -27.90 9.78
N ASN A 317 -28.95 -27.10 10.61
CA ASN A 317 -29.58 -26.13 11.50
C ASN A 317 -29.63 -24.70 10.94
N ASN A 318 -29.31 -24.52 9.64
CA ASN A 318 -29.25 -23.21 8.95
C ASN A 318 -28.38 -22.15 9.67
N ARG A 319 -27.25 -22.58 10.27
CA ARG A 319 -26.28 -21.71 10.95
C ARG A 319 -25.09 -21.39 10.02
N ILE A 320 -25.40 -20.77 8.89
CA ILE A 320 -24.45 -20.27 7.90
C ILE A 320 -24.56 -18.75 7.90
N TYR A 321 -23.49 -18.08 8.29
CA TYR A 321 -23.48 -16.63 8.45
C TYR A 321 -22.53 -15.99 7.44
N LYS A 322 -22.98 -14.92 6.80
CA LYS A 322 -22.16 -14.07 5.94
C LYS A 322 -21.74 -12.84 6.71
N ILE A 323 -20.42 -12.65 6.87
CA ILE A 323 -19.86 -11.50 7.58
C ILE A 323 -18.94 -10.76 6.65
N ASP A 324 -18.92 -9.42 6.71
CA ASP A 324 -18.04 -8.61 5.88
C ASP A 324 -16.57 -8.97 6.14
N GLU A 325 -15.89 -9.46 5.10
CA GLU A 325 -14.47 -9.85 5.21
C GLU A 325 -13.58 -8.66 5.59
N ASN A 326 -13.97 -7.43 5.23
CA ASN A 326 -13.22 -6.23 5.60
C ASN A 326 -13.22 -6.00 7.12
N HIS A 327 -14.23 -6.49 7.84
CA HIS A 327 -14.30 -6.44 9.30
C HIS A 327 -13.54 -7.59 9.97
N LEU A 328 -13.31 -8.68 9.25
CA LEU A 328 -12.67 -9.87 9.82
C LEU A 328 -11.22 -10.08 9.38
N GLN A 329 -10.87 -9.68 8.14
CA GLN A 329 -9.56 -9.99 7.55
C GLN A 329 -8.61 -8.78 7.51
N ARG A 330 -9.10 -7.58 7.84
CA ARG A 330 -8.28 -6.37 7.90
C ARG A 330 -7.94 -6.08 9.37
N PRO A 331 -6.72 -6.39 9.84
CA PRO A 331 -6.29 -6.11 11.22
C PRO A 331 -6.15 -4.60 11.42
N GLY A 332 -7.26 -3.96 11.77
CA GLY A 332 -7.42 -2.52 11.94
C GLY A 332 -8.56 -2.18 12.89
N PRO A 333 -8.99 -0.91 12.99
CA PRO A 333 -10.01 -0.48 13.96
C PRO A 333 -11.35 -1.19 13.81
N ARG A 334 -11.76 -1.54 12.58
CA ARG A 334 -13.04 -2.22 12.32
C ARG A 334 -13.07 -3.69 12.73
N LEU A 335 -11.93 -4.26 13.16
CA LEU A 335 -11.85 -5.64 13.61
C LEU A 335 -12.75 -5.88 14.85
N VAL A 336 -13.01 -4.85 15.67
CA VAL A 336 -13.93 -4.94 16.79
C VAL A 336 -15.39 -5.02 16.32
N ASP A 337 -15.74 -4.34 15.22
CA ASP A 337 -17.06 -4.48 14.59
C ASP A 337 -17.26 -5.94 14.14
N GLY A 338 -16.22 -6.53 13.50
CA GLY A 338 -16.22 -7.95 13.12
C GLY A 338 -16.34 -8.91 14.31
N LEU A 339 -15.70 -8.59 15.45
CA LEU A 339 -15.83 -9.35 16.69
C LEU A 339 -17.29 -9.33 17.20
N GLU A 340 -17.92 -8.17 17.21
CA GLU A 340 -19.34 -8.01 17.62
C GLU A 340 -20.28 -8.74 16.66
N GLU A 341 -20.04 -8.69 15.35
CA GLU A 341 -20.80 -9.42 14.34
C GLU A 341 -20.68 -10.94 14.53
N LEU A 342 -19.45 -11.44 14.76
CA LEU A 342 -19.21 -12.85 15.08
C LEU A 342 -19.96 -13.27 16.34
N ALA A 343 -19.86 -12.52 17.42
CA ALA A 343 -20.53 -12.83 18.69
C ALA A 343 -22.05 -12.87 18.51
N ARG A 344 -22.61 -11.92 17.75
CA ARG A 344 -24.05 -11.86 17.44
C ARG A 344 -24.50 -13.05 16.58
N ALA A 345 -23.68 -13.47 15.63
CA ALA A 345 -23.95 -14.64 14.79
C ALA A 345 -23.87 -15.96 15.58
N LEU A 346 -22.90 -16.10 16.47
CA LEU A 346 -22.69 -17.32 17.24
C LEU A 346 -23.67 -17.47 18.42
N HIS A 347 -24.03 -16.35 19.05
CA HIS A 347 -24.83 -16.27 20.27
C HIS A 347 -25.97 -15.24 20.17
N PRO A 348 -26.91 -15.41 19.22
CA PRO A 348 -27.99 -14.45 19.00
C PRO A 348 -28.94 -14.29 20.22
N GLU A 349 -28.90 -15.23 21.13
CA GLU A 349 -29.69 -15.18 22.39
C GLU A 349 -29.18 -14.11 23.38
N VAL A 350 -27.90 -13.73 23.29
CA VAL A 350 -27.23 -12.75 24.16
C VAL A 350 -27.11 -11.39 23.49
N PHE A 351 -26.79 -11.39 22.20
CA PHE A 351 -26.56 -10.18 21.41
C PHE A 351 -27.78 -9.91 20.49
N LYS A 352 -28.71 -9.13 20.98
CA LYS A 352 -29.93 -8.73 20.24
C LYS A 352 -29.70 -7.55 19.31
#